data_fbe832347100a2362ed45f90ea9dc7b5
#
_entry.id   fbe832347100a2362ed45f90ea9dc7b5
#
_cell.length_a   1.000
_cell.length_b   1.000
_cell.length_c   1.000
_cell.angle_alpha   90.00
_cell.angle_beta   90.00
_cell.angle_gamma   90.00
#
_symmetry.space_group_name_H-M   'P 1'
#
loop_
_entity.id
_entity.type
_entity.pdbx_description
1 polymer ?
#
loop_
_entity_poly.entity_id
_entity_poly.type
_entity_poly.pdbx_seq_one_letter_code
_entity_poly.pdbx_strand_id
1 'polypeptide(L)'
;LNLWAGTAWAAANGNNGADDTRENVSISDSVDISVAGGNGTDGAAGSGTDDAGGNGGNGGAASFSGTLTVNDTGKAVSVKVQGEKGSNGGDQTAQSDVITGNGGSGGDAELQLTVGSNVQTGALTLAAEAGNGGKSGSDTSGTAPTSEVTLGNGGAGGNAAAGIAITDGSLTATSISLTIKAGDAGNNGYISKEGKDNHGGDGGTAGTAAVRGLVLSGQQASVKVTNDIIISGIGGRGGNGGSTYGEAGLAAVGGAAEAYGLVAAGSGVYSVNFANLALTATGGYGGYGGAAQTFQADTNNSQGDMYMSTDGADGGSAASVGLTIQNGSMQLTAEAISSTAAGGTAGGAGRDNN
;
A
#
# COMPACT_ATOMS: atom_id res chain seq x y z
N LEU A 1 -9.88 -49.44 -17.47
CA LEU A 1 -9.25 -48.11 -17.57
C LEU A 1 -9.56 -47.34 -16.28
N ASN A 2 -8.70 -47.47 -15.29
CA ASN A 2 -8.82 -46.68 -14.06
C ASN A 2 -8.10 -45.35 -14.29
N LEU A 3 -8.87 -44.27 -14.54
CA LEU A 3 -8.37 -42.90 -14.42
C LEU A 3 -8.21 -42.61 -12.92
N TRP A 4 -7.01 -42.66 -12.43
CA TRP A 4 -6.62 -41.98 -11.20
C TRP A 4 -6.56 -40.47 -11.52
N ALA A 5 -7.59 -39.72 -11.19
CA ALA A 5 -7.46 -38.28 -11.03
C ALA A 5 -6.65 -38.07 -9.74
N GLY A 6 -5.36 -37.84 -9.89
CA GLY A 6 -4.53 -37.41 -8.79
C GLY A 6 -5.09 -36.07 -8.30
N THR A 7 -5.61 -36.03 -7.09
CA THR A 7 -5.90 -34.75 -6.42
C THR A 7 -4.57 -34.10 -6.13
N ALA A 8 -4.24 -33.04 -6.88
CA ALA A 8 -3.12 -32.17 -6.52
C ALA A 8 -3.37 -31.64 -5.09
N TRP A 9 -2.50 -31.99 -4.16
CA TRP A 9 -2.54 -31.50 -2.80
C TRP A 9 -1.84 -30.14 -2.79
N ALA A 10 -2.59 -29.05 -2.58
CA ALA A 10 -1.98 -27.76 -2.33
C ALA A 10 -1.44 -27.73 -0.89
N ALA A 11 -0.24 -27.18 -0.70
CA ALA A 11 0.28 -26.93 0.62
C ALA A 11 -0.62 -25.92 1.38
N ALA A 12 -0.58 -25.94 2.71
CA ALA A 12 -1.46 -25.09 3.51
C ALA A 12 -1.18 -23.60 3.25
N ASN A 13 -2.25 -22.83 3.04
CA ASN A 13 -2.15 -21.38 2.98
C ASN A 13 -1.79 -20.79 4.34
N GLY A 14 -1.11 -19.64 4.34
CA GLY A 14 -0.91 -18.86 5.54
C GLY A 14 -2.22 -18.28 6.09
N ASN A 15 -2.27 -18.05 7.39
CA ASN A 15 -3.41 -17.39 8.02
C ASN A 15 -3.35 -15.89 7.81
N ASN A 16 -4.52 -15.26 7.65
CA ASN A 16 -4.62 -13.81 7.64
C ASN A 16 -4.34 -13.22 9.03
N GLY A 17 -3.75 -12.04 9.08
CA GLY A 17 -3.66 -11.24 10.29
C GLY A 17 -5.04 -10.78 10.75
N ALA A 18 -5.21 -10.58 12.04
CA ALA A 18 -6.44 -10.04 12.60
C ALA A 18 -6.54 -8.52 12.35
N ASP A 19 -7.74 -8.04 12.07
CA ASP A 19 -8.01 -6.61 11.99
C ASP A 19 -8.09 -5.99 13.40
N ASP A 20 -7.64 -4.74 13.58
CA ASP A 20 -7.87 -3.92 14.79
C ASP A 20 -8.70 -2.69 14.41
N THR A 21 -9.92 -2.62 14.94
CA THR A 21 -10.85 -1.53 14.69
C THR A 21 -11.23 -0.87 16.00
N ARG A 22 -11.00 0.45 16.09
CA ARG A 22 -11.41 1.27 17.24
C ARG A 22 -12.33 2.38 16.78
N GLU A 23 -13.57 2.32 17.15
CA GLU A 23 -14.60 3.26 16.75
C GLU A 23 -15.15 4.05 17.94
N ASN A 24 -15.63 5.26 17.64
CA ASN A 24 -16.32 6.13 18.61
C ASN A 24 -15.46 6.47 19.85
N VAL A 25 -14.14 6.56 19.67
CA VAL A 25 -13.22 6.89 20.77
C VAL A 25 -13.32 8.38 21.08
N SER A 26 -13.59 8.72 22.36
CA SER A 26 -13.56 10.13 22.81
C SER A 26 -12.17 10.47 23.33
N ILE A 27 -11.56 11.53 22.77
CA ILE A 27 -10.23 12.02 23.14
C ILE A 27 -10.39 13.35 23.89
N SER A 28 -10.19 13.34 25.20
CA SER A 28 -10.39 14.51 26.09
C SER A 28 -9.11 14.99 26.79
N ASP A 29 -7.99 14.28 26.61
CA ASP A 29 -6.69 14.61 27.22
C ASP A 29 -5.53 14.39 26.27
N SER A 30 -4.31 14.70 26.70
CA SER A 30 -3.09 14.26 26.01
C SER A 30 -3.10 12.75 25.85
N VAL A 31 -2.90 12.28 24.64
CA VAL A 31 -2.94 10.86 24.35
C VAL A 31 -2.02 10.52 23.18
N ASP A 32 -1.44 9.32 23.27
CA ASP A 32 -0.77 8.66 22.15
C ASP A 32 -1.50 7.31 21.91
N ILE A 33 -2.25 7.24 20.82
CA ILE A 33 -3.06 6.08 20.44
C ILE A 33 -2.37 5.37 19.29
N SER A 34 -2.14 4.07 19.44
CA SER A 34 -1.69 3.20 18.35
C SER A 34 -2.71 2.09 18.12
N VAL A 35 -3.10 1.92 16.86
CA VAL A 35 -4.00 0.85 16.38
C VAL A 35 -3.25 0.11 15.28
N ALA A 36 -3.09 -1.20 15.41
CA ALA A 36 -2.34 -1.99 14.45
C ALA A 36 -3.06 -3.32 14.17
N GLY A 37 -3.20 -3.66 12.90
CA GLY A 37 -3.63 -5.00 12.49
C GLY A 37 -2.63 -6.08 12.89
N GLY A 38 -2.97 -7.33 12.71
CA GLY A 38 -2.09 -8.47 12.89
C GLY A 38 -1.31 -8.81 11.62
N ASN A 39 -0.12 -9.39 11.76
CA ASN A 39 0.61 -9.92 10.61
C ASN A 39 -0.06 -11.18 10.05
N GLY A 40 -0.07 -11.35 8.73
CA GLY A 40 -0.34 -12.64 8.10
C GLY A 40 0.76 -13.66 8.41
N THR A 41 0.55 -14.91 8.09
CA THR A 41 1.58 -15.96 8.20
C THR A 41 1.94 -16.52 6.81
N ASP A 42 3.18 -16.95 6.65
CA ASP A 42 3.67 -17.48 5.38
C ASP A 42 2.88 -18.72 4.94
N GLY A 43 2.72 -18.90 3.65
CA GLY A 43 2.23 -20.14 3.07
C GLY A 43 3.23 -21.27 3.26
N ALA A 44 2.73 -22.50 3.43
CA ALA A 44 3.60 -23.66 3.56
C ALA A 44 4.29 -23.98 2.22
N ALA A 45 5.52 -24.47 2.29
CA ALA A 45 6.23 -24.94 1.10
C ALA A 45 5.59 -26.24 0.56
N GLY A 46 5.45 -26.34 -0.75
CA GLY A 46 5.11 -27.61 -1.41
C GLY A 46 6.29 -28.57 -1.41
N SER A 47 6.06 -29.84 -1.10
CA SER A 47 7.11 -30.86 -0.99
C SER A 47 6.83 -32.14 -1.78
N GLY A 48 5.63 -32.31 -2.29
CA GLY A 48 5.23 -33.43 -3.14
C GLY A 48 5.43 -33.15 -4.62
N THR A 49 5.39 -34.20 -5.44
CA THR A 49 5.59 -34.06 -6.90
C THR A 49 4.49 -33.26 -7.59
N ASP A 50 3.34 -33.09 -6.94
CA ASP A 50 2.17 -32.38 -7.48
C ASP A 50 1.63 -31.33 -6.47
N ASP A 51 2.40 -30.98 -5.41
CA ASP A 51 1.95 -30.03 -4.40
C ASP A 51 2.32 -28.61 -4.80
N ALA A 52 1.34 -27.75 -4.98
CA ALA A 52 1.58 -26.31 -5.11
C ALA A 52 1.99 -25.70 -3.77
N GLY A 53 2.87 -24.70 -3.80
CA GLY A 53 3.16 -23.87 -2.61
C GLY A 53 1.90 -23.17 -2.09
N GLY A 54 1.70 -23.08 -0.79
CA GLY A 54 0.56 -22.38 -0.18
C GLY A 54 0.66 -20.87 -0.36
N ASN A 55 -0.48 -20.19 -0.49
CA ASN A 55 -0.50 -18.74 -0.54
C ASN A 55 -0.14 -18.13 0.83
N GLY A 56 0.53 -16.98 0.84
CA GLY A 56 0.75 -16.18 2.05
C GLY A 56 -0.57 -15.62 2.60
N GLY A 57 -0.68 -15.50 3.91
CA GLY A 57 -1.82 -14.85 4.56
C GLY A 57 -1.77 -13.32 4.40
N ASN A 58 -2.93 -12.69 4.30
CA ASN A 58 -3.02 -11.23 4.24
C ASN A 58 -2.65 -10.60 5.58
N GLY A 59 -2.09 -9.39 5.56
CA GLY A 59 -1.96 -8.55 6.74
C GLY A 59 -3.33 -8.06 7.21
N GLY A 60 -3.52 -7.91 8.51
CA GLY A 60 -4.74 -7.34 9.08
C GLY A 60 -4.83 -5.84 8.82
N ALA A 61 -6.05 -5.38 8.55
CA ALA A 61 -6.34 -3.96 8.44
C ALA A 61 -6.40 -3.30 9.82
N ALA A 62 -6.17 -1.99 9.88
CA ALA A 62 -6.36 -1.18 11.08
C ALA A 62 -7.23 0.02 10.78
N SER A 63 -8.19 0.30 11.66
CA SER A 63 -9.03 1.49 11.54
C SER A 63 -9.26 2.18 12.87
N PHE A 64 -9.31 3.51 12.82
CA PHE A 64 -9.61 4.36 13.96
C PHE A 64 -10.59 5.45 13.58
N SER A 65 -11.68 5.54 14.33
CA SER A 65 -12.54 6.71 14.30
C SER A 65 -12.76 7.27 15.70
N GLY A 66 -12.59 8.58 15.87
CA GLY A 66 -12.68 9.22 17.18
C GLY A 66 -13.23 10.63 17.13
N THR A 67 -13.72 11.10 18.29
CA THR A 67 -14.15 12.49 18.49
C THR A 67 -13.19 13.20 19.41
N LEU A 68 -12.64 14.32 18.95
CA LEU A 68 -11.73 15.18 19.70
C LEU A 68 -12.55 16.15 20.55
N THR A 69 -12.29 16.14 21.87
CA THR A 69 -12.97 16.98 22.86
C THR A 69 -12.01 17.68 23.82
N VAL A 70 -10.69 17.65 23.54
CA VAL A 70 -9.64 18.32 24.32
C VAL A 70 -9.90 19.83 24.39
N ASN A 71 -9.71 20.42 25.55
CA ASN A 71 -9.92 21.85 25.76
C ASN A 71 -8.71 22.51 26.48
N ASP A 72 -7.50 22.22 26.02
CA ASP A 72 -6.26 22.74 26.56
C ASP A 72 -5.15 22.73 25.52
N THR A 73 -4.62 23.88 25.16
CA THR A 73 -3.53 24.01 24.18
C THR A 73 -2.19 23.45 24.66
N GLY A 74 -2.03 23.14 25.93
CA GLY A 74 -0.86 22.41 26.46
C GLY A 74 -0.89 20.90 26.21
N LYS A 75 -2.04 20.36 25.77
CA LYS A 75 -2.24 18.92 25.57
C LYS A 75 -2.05 18.52 24.13
N ALA A 76 -1.12 17.60 23.87
CA ALA A 76 -0.86 17.07 22.54
C ALA A 76 -1.65 15.76 22.31
N VAL A 77 -2.10 15.57 21.08
CA VAL A 77 -2.81 14.37 20.64
C VAL A 77 -2.08 13.72 19.48
N SER A 78 -1.76 12.44 19.61
CA SER A 78 -1.13 11.63 18.58
C SER A 78 -1.98 10.37 18.34
N VAL A 79 -2.31 10.11 17.08
CA VAL A 79 -3.01 8.88 16.67
C VAL A 79 -2.26 8.26 15.51
N LYS A 80 -1.82 7.01 15.70
CA LYS A 80 -1.20 6.20 14.65
C LYS A 80 -2.06 4.99 14.34
N VAL A 81 -2.33 4.76 13.06
CA VAL A 81 -3.03 3.59 12.55
C VAL A 81 -2.10 2.86 11.58
N GLN A 82 -1.93 1.58 11.76
CA GLN A 82 -1.01 0.77 10.98
C GLN A 82 -1.65 -0.53 10.51
N GLY A 83 -1.88 -0.65 9.19
CA GLY A 83 -2.14 -1.94 8.56
C GLY A 83 -0.86 -2.77 8.52
N GLU A 84 -0.96 -4.06 8.77
CA GLU A 84 0.19 -4.94 8.82
C GLU A 84 0.48 -5.60 7.48
N LYS A 85 1.71 -6.09 7.33
CA LYS A 85 2.16 -6.67 6.07
C LYS A 85 1.51 -8.01 5.77
N GLY A 86 1.25 -8.28 4.49
CA GLY A 86 1.00 -9.62 3.97
C GLY A 86 2.26 -10.48 4.03
N SER A 87 2.06 -11.76 4.14
CA SER A 87 3.14 -12.74 4.25
C SER A 87 3.49 -13.36 2.90
N ASN A 88 4.62 -14.07 2.86
CA ASN A 88 5.12 -14.64 1.63
C ASN A 88 4.33 -15.89 1.22
N GLY A 89 4.22 -16.13 -0.08
CA GLY A 89 3.80 -17.41 -0.63
C GLY A 89 4.82 -18.51 -0.32
N GLY A 90 4.35 -19.74 -0.25
CA GLY A 90 5.20 -20.90 -0.01
C GLY A 90 6.08 -21.23 -1.21
N ASP A 91 7.32 -21.58 -0.95
CA ASP A 91 8.26 -22.08 -1.95
C ASP A 91 7.86 -23.46 -2.43
N GLN A 92 8.42 -23.89 -3.57
CA GLN A 92 8.30 -25.26 -4.05
C GLN A 92 9.68 -25.91 -4.14
N THR A 93 9.76 -27.14 -3.64
CA THR A 93 11.01 -27.93 -3.59
C THR A 93 10.99 -29.18 -4.47
N ALA A 94 9.87 -29.50 -5.11
CA ALA A 94 9.70 -30.69 -5.94
C ALA A 94 10.30 -30.53 -7.35
N GLN A 95 10.47 -31.66 -8.05
CA GLN A 95 11.14 -31.74 -9.36
C GLN A 95 10.18 -31.82 -10.56
N SER A 96 8.87 -31.83 -10.34
CA SER A 96 7.84 -31.89 -11.42
C SER A 96 7.04 -30.59 -11.41
N ASP A 97 6.04 -30.44 -12.26
CA ASP A 97 5.22 -29.22 -12.47
C ASP A 97 5.12 -28.35 -11.21
N VAL A 98 5.90 -27.27 -11.19
CA VAL A 98 6.08 -26.45 -10.00
C VAL A 98 5.17 -25.25 -10.07
N ILE A 99 4.29 -25.09 -9.06
CA ILE A 99 3.49 -23.88 -8.85
C ILE A 99 3.85 -23.34 -7.47
N THR A 100 4.39 -22.13 -7.40
CA THR A 100 4.68 -21.50 -6.11
C THR A 100 3.48 -20.71 -5.59
N GLY A 101 3.43 -20.46 -4.28
CA GLY A 101 2.34 -19.71 -3.67
C GLY A 101 2.38 -18.21 -3.98
N ASN A 102 1.21 -17.57 -4.03
CA ASN A 102 1.11 -16.12 -4.13
C ASN A 102 1.48 -15.45 -2.81
N GLY A 103 2.01 -14.23 -2.86
CA GLY A 103 2.16 -13.38 -1.68
C GLY A 103 0.80 -12.91 -1.15
N GLY A 104 0.67 -12.76 0.17
CA GLY A 104 -0.51 -12.17 0.81
C GLY A 104 -0.54 -10.65 0.64
N SER A 105 -1.74 -10.07 0.59
CA SER A 105 -1.90 -8.61 0.53
C SER A 105 -1.57 -7.93 1.86
N GLY A 106 -1.06 -6.70 1.82
CA GLY A 106 -0.93 -5.83 2.99
C GLY A 106 -2.30 -5.36 3.50
N GLY A 107 -2.41 -5.10 4.80
CA GLY A 107 -3.61 -4.55 5.41
C GLY A 107 -3.78 -3.06 5.16
N ASP A 108 -5.02 -2.61 5.04
CA ASP A 108 -5.36 -1.19 4.91
C ASP A 108 -5.19 -0.44 6.24
N ALA A 109 -5.01 0.89 6.18
CA ALA A 109 -4.98 1.78 7.34
C ALA A 109 -5.95 2.95 7.13
N GLU A 110 -6.95 3.09 8.01
CA GLU A 110 -7.92 4.19 7.94
C GLU A 110 -8.00 4.97 9.26
N LEU A 111 -7.88 6.31 9.18
CA LEU A 111 -7.95 7.20 10.32
C LEU A 111 -8.93 8.34 10.06
N GLN A 112 -9.99 8.42 10.88
CA GLN A 112 -10.96 9.50 10.84
C GLN A 112 -11.06 10.16 12.22
N LEU A 113 -10.80 11.46 12.28
CA LEU A 113 -11.01 12.26 13.49
C LEU A 113 -12.12 13.26 13.26
N THR A 114 -13.04 13.39 14.22
CA THR A 114 -14.15 14.34 14.16
C THR A 114 -14.01 15.39 15.26
N VAL A 115 -14.25 16.64 14.92
CA VAL A 115 -14.37 17.78 15.83
C VAL A 115 -15.82 18.24 15.80
N GLY A 116 -16.59 17.91 16.82
CA GLY A 116 -18.03 18.23 16.90
C GLY A 116 -18.37 19.39 17.86
N SER A 117 -17.36 19.97 18.51
CA SER A 117 -17.51 21.07 19.48
C SER A 117 -16.27 21.97 19.46
N ASN A 118 -16.22 22.94 20.36
CA ASN A 118 -15.03 23.78 20.50
C ASN A 118 -13.89 22.98 21.15
N VAL A 119 -12.81 22.80 20.42
CA VAL A 119 -11.62 22.05 20.80
C VAL A 119 -10.41 22.95 20.84
N GLN A 120 -9.61 22.82 21.91
CA GLN A 120 -8.30 23.46 22.02
C GLN A 120 -7.26 22.35 22.32
N THR A 121 -6.24 22.25 21.50
CA THR A 121 -5.18 21.25 21.67
C THR A 121 -3.81 21.84 21.34
N GLY A 122 -2.76 21.23 21.83
CA GLY A 122 -1.39 21.49 21.41
C GLY A 122 -1.11 20.98 19.99
N ALA A 123 -0.07 20.17 19.85
CA ALA A 123 0.19 19.50 18.59
C ALA A 123 -0.83 18.38 18.34
N LEU A 124 -1.37 18.32 17.12
CA LEU A 124 -2.22 17.24 16.63
C LEU A 124 -1.47 16.48 15.55
N THR A 125 -1.10 15.22 15.85
CA THR A 125 -0.34 14.39 14.93
C THR A 125 -1.14 13.14 14.55
N LEU A 126 -1.42 12.96 13.28
CA LEU A 126 -2.17 11.84 12.75
C LEU A 126 -1.33 11.12 11.69
N ALA A 127 -1.20 9.79 11.82
CA ALA A 127 -0.48 8.97 10.87
C ALA A 127 -1.30 7.73 10.51
N ALA A 128 -1.43 7.45 9.21
CA ALA A 128 -1.96 6.18 8.71
C ALA A 128 -0.93 5.55 7.77
N GLU A 129 -0.50 4.34 8.08
CA GLU A 129 0.49 3.59 7.32
C GLU A 129 -0.07 2.21 6.99
N ALA A 130 -0.32 1.93 5.72
CA ALA A 130 -0.82 0.64 5.28
C ALA A 130 0.31 -0.40 5.16
N GLY A 131 -0.07 -1.66 5.26
CA GLY A 131 0.85 -2.78 5.19
C GLY A 131 1.36 -3.06 3.77
N ASN A 132 2.56 -3.60 3.68
CA ASN A 132 3.13 -4.02 2.40
C ASN A 132 2.61 -5.40 2.00
N GLY A 133 2.51 -5.67 0.71
CA GLY A 133 2.25 -7.01 0.17
C GLY A 133 3.44 -7.96 0.40
N GLY A 134 3.13 -9.24 0.56
CA GLY A 134 4.11 -10.31 0.66
C GLY A 134 4.69 -10.70 -0.70
N LYS A 135 5.85 -11.33 -0.72
CA LYS A 135 6.46 -11.87 -1.94
C LYS A 135 5.77 -13.16 -2.36
N SER A 136 5.80 -13.51 -3.64
CA SER A 136 5.49 -14.88 -4.04
C SER A 136 6.56 -15.85 -3.58
N GLY A 137 6.23 -17.15 -3.56
CA GLY A 137 7.21 -18.20 -3.35
C GLY A 137 8.20 -18.31 -4.52
N SER A 138 9.32 -18.96 -4.27
CA SER A 138 10.38 -19.24 -5.24
C SER A 138 10.52 -20.74 -5.52
N ASP A 139 11.05 -21.09 -6.67
CA ASP A 139 11.52 -22.46 -6.91
C ASP A 139 12.90 -22.64 -6.24
N THR A 140 12.93 -23.51 -5.25
CA THR A 140 14.15 -23.89 -4.52
C THR A 140 14.58 -25.34 -4.76
N SER A 141 13.98 -26.01 -5.75
CA SER A 141 14.36 -27.37 -6.15
C SER A 141 15.82 -27.40 -6.58
N GLY A 142 16.63 -28.23 -5.96
CA GLY A 142 18.09 -28.33 -6.25
C GLY A 142 18.44 -28.85 -7.66
N THR A 143 17.51 -29.28 -8.51
CA THR A 143 17.69 -29.88 -9.86
C THR A 143 16.86 -29.14 -10.90
N ALA A 144 17.28 -29.12 -12.16
CA ALA A 144 16.49 -28.53 -13.23
C ALA A 144 15.12 -29.22 -13.31
N PRO A 145 14.00 -28.47 -13.29
CA PRO A 145 12.69 -29.07 -13.44
C PRO A 145 12.60 -29.75 -14.80
N THR A 146 12.01 -30.94 -14.83
CA THR A 146 11.76 -31.66 -16.07
C THR A 146 10.50 -31.18 -16.76
N SER A 147 9.78 -30.24 -16.17
CA SER A 147 8.46 -29.74 -16.55
C SER A 147 8.32 -28.24 -16.25
N GLU A 148 7.17 -27.69 -16.56
CA GLU A 148 6.81 -26.28 -16.45
C GLU A 148 6.87 -25.77 -15.00
N VAL A 149 7.42 -24.57 -14.81
CA VAL A 149 7.41 -23.84 -13.54
C VAL A 149 6.58 -22.56 -13.68
N THR A 150 5.55 -22.42 -12.85
CA THR A 150 4.76 -21.19 -12.75
C THR A 150 4.99 -20.53 -11.38
N LEU A 151 5.51 -19.31 -11.37
CA LEU A 151 5.61 -18.52 -10.14
C LEU A 151 4.26 -17.90 -9.79
N GLY A 152 3.95 -17.88 -8.49
CA GLY A 152 2.82 -17.12 -7.98
C GLY A 152 3.04 -15.60 -8.13
N ASN A 153 1.99 -14.82 -7.93
CA ASN A 153 2.05 -13.37 -8.00
C ASN A 153 2.47 -12.73 -6.67
N GLY A 154 3.10 -11.57 -6.73
CA GLY A 154 3.34 -10.74 -5.55
C GLY A 154 2.03 -10.26 -4.92
N GLY A 155 1.98 -10.09 -3.60
CA GLY A 155 0.81 -9.57 -2.89
C GLY A 155 0.61 -8.07 -3.11
N ALA A 156 -0.64 -7.61 -3.07
CA ALA A 156 -0.94 -6.18 -3.17
C ALA A 156 -0.48 -5.41 -1.92
N GLY A 157 -0.06 -4.16 -2.07
CA GLY A 157 0.09 -3.22 -0.96
C GLY A 157 -1.27 -2.73 -0.46
N GLY A 158 -1.41 -2.48 0.84
CA GLY A 158 -2.63 -1.93 1.42
C GLY A 158 -2.81 -0.44 1.12
N ASN A 159 -4.05 0.04 1.19
CA ASN A 159 -4.38 1.46 1.02
C ASN A 159 -4.34 2.19 2.36
N ALA A 160 -3.98 3.47 2.34
CA ALA A 160 -4.00 4.32 3.52
C ALA A 160 -4.87 5.56 3.29
N ALA A 161 -5.71 5.89 4.28
CA ALA A 161 -6.53 7.09 4.25
C ALA A 161 -6.58 7.77 5.61
N ALA A 162 -6.59 9.12 5.62
CA ALA A 162 -6.86 9.88 6.85
C ALA A 162 -7.51 11.23 6.56
N GLY A 163 -8.22 11.75 7.59
CA GLY A 163 -8.82 13.08 7.54
C GLY A 163 -9.32 13.57 8.90
N ILE A 164 -9.51 14.87 9.00
CA ILE A 164 -10.13 15.54 10.15
C ILE A 164 -11.41 16.20 9.68
N ALA A 165 -12.56 15.78 10.19
CA ALA A 165 -13.85 16.38 9.92
C ALA A 165 -14.22 17.37 11.03
N ILE A 166 -14.54 18.62 10.66
CA ILE A 166 -15.02 19.65 11.57
C ILE A 166 -16.46 19.95 11.17
N THR A 167 -17.41 19.33 11.90
CA THR A 167 -18.83 19.40 11.55
C THR A 167 -19.48 20.68 12.02
N ASP A 168 -19.24 21.08 13.27
CA ASP A 168 -19.65 22.36 13.86
C ASP A 168 -18.68 22.72 14.99
N GLY A 169 -18.52 24.01 15.28
CA GLY A 169 -17.63 24.48 16.36
C GLY A 169 -16.26 24.90 15.87
N SER A 170 -15.26 24.80 16.73
CA SER A 170 -13.91 25.32 16.45
C SER A 170 -12.81 24.34 16.81
N LEU A 171 -11.79 24.29 15.98
CA LEU A 171 -10.51 23.65 16.29
C LEU A 171 -9.43 24.71 16.45
N THR A 172 -8.88 24.83 17.65
CA THR A 172 -7.67 25.61 17.92
C THR A 172 -6.53 24.65 18.23
N ALA A 173 -5.45 24.71 17.47
CA ALA A 173 -4.28 23.85 17.65
C ALA A 173 -2.98 24.66 17.58
N THR A 174 -1.91 24.17 18.20
CA THR A 174 -0.58 24.74 18.01
C THR A 174 -0.03 24.37 16.64
N SER A 175 -0.15 23.13 16.24
CA SER A 175 0.23 22.62 14.92
C SER A 175 -0.61 21.40 14.54
N ILE A 176 -0.71 21.11 13.24
CA ILE A 176 -1.39 19.93 12.72
C ILE A 176 -0.46 19.22 11.73
N SER A 177 -0.28 17.91 11.92
CA SER A 177 0.48 17.05 11.01
C SER A 177 -0.33 15.82 10.64
N LEU A 178 -0.55 15.62 9.33
CA LEU A 178 -1.17 14.42 8.76
C LEU A 178 -0.17 13.75 7.83
N THR A 179 0.22 12.51 8.13
CA THR A 179 1.12 11.73 7.29
C THR A 179 0.49 10.41 6.92
N ILE A 180 0.33 10.16 5.63
CA ILE A 180 -0.33 8.99 5.08
C ILE A 180 0.63 8.29 4.14
N LYS A 181 0.82 6.99 4.36
CA LYS A 181 1.68 6.16 3.51
C LYS A 181 0.96 4.88 3.12
N ALA A 182 0.80 4.67 1.84
CA ALA A 182 0.30 3.41 1.29
C ALA A 182 1.36 2.31 1.34
N GLY A 183 0.89 1.07 1.33
CA GLY A 183 1.74 -0.10 1.33
C GLY A 183 2.41 -0.33 -0.03
N ASP A 184 3.65 -0.78 0.00
CA ASP A 184 4.36 -1.25 -1.19
C ASP A 184 3.82 -2.63 -1.59
N ALA A 185 3.80 -2.91 -2.88
CA ALA A 185 3.47 -4.24 -3.38
C ALA A 185 4.58 -5.25 -3.12
N GLY A 186 4.20 -6.52 -3.04
CA GLY A 186 5.13 -7.63 -3.00
C GLY A 186 5.78 -7.87 -4.36
N ASN A 187 7.04 -8.27 -4.32
CA ASN A 187 7.78 -8.69 -5.50
C ASN A 187 7.54 -10.18 -5.77
N ASN A 188 7.83 -10.59 -6.99
CA ASN A 188 7.88 -12.00 -7.30
C ASN A 188 9.14 -12.69 -6.81
N GLY A 189 8.99 -14.02 -6.63
CA GLY A 189 10.09 -14.95 -6.49
C GLY A 189 10.92 -15.05 -7.78
N TYR A 190 11.89 -15.95 -7.77
CA TYR A 190 12.72 -16.22 -8.94
C TYR A 190 12.76 -17.73 -9.21
N ILE A 191 12.99 -18.09 -10.46
CA ILE A 191 13.28 -19.45 -10.88
C ILE A 191 14.80 -19.56 -11.02
N SER A 192 15.40 -20.48 -10.28
CA SER A 192 16.87 -20.62 -10.23
C SER A 192 17.44 -21.47 -11.36
N LYS A 193 16.59 -22.07 -12.20
CA LYS A 193 17.04 -23.11 -13.15
C LYS A 193 16.40 -23.02 -14.51
N GLU A 194 17.18 -23.51 -15.48
CA GLU A 194 16.79 -23.66 -16.87
C GLU A 194 15.65 -24.67 -17.00
N GLY A 195 14.51 -24.23 -17.52
CA GLY A 195 13.36 -25.06 -17.86
C GLY A 195 12.64 -24.45 -19.04
N LYS A 196 12.07 -25.31 -19.90
CA LYS A 196 11.66 -24.93 -21.24
C LYS A 196 10.42 -24.06 -21.32
N ASP A 197 9.51 -24.13 -20.37
CA ASP A 197 8.22 -23.40 -20.42
C ASP A 197 7.94 -22.74 -19.07
N ASN A 198 8.92 -22.01 -18.53
CA ASN A 198 8.78 -21.34 -17.24
C ASN A 198 8.00 -20.03 -17.38
N HIS A 199 7.07 -19.78 -16.47
CA HIS A 199 6.31 -18.54 -16.37
C HIS A 199 6.66 -17.76 -15.09
N GLY A 200 7.16 -16.55 -15.27
CA GLY A 200 7.34 -15.59 -14.17
C GLY A 200 5.99 -15.05 -13.71
N GLY A 201 5.75 -15.00 -12.44
CA GLY A 201 4.52 -14.37 -11.92
C GLY A 201 4.55 -12.85 -11.99
N ASP A 202 3.42 -12.20 -11.88
CA ASP A 202 3.30 -10.75 -11.94
C ASP A 202 3.62 -10.08 -10.61
N GLY A 203 4.18 -8.88 -10.64
CA GLY A 203 4.34 -8.03 -9.46
C GLY A 203 2.98 -7.66 -8.86
N GLY A 204 2.90 -7.58 -7.52
CA GLY A 204 1.70 -7.15 -6.83
C GLY A 204 1.36 -5.68 -7.13
N THR A 205 0.08 -5.32 -7.02
CA THR A 205 -0.37 -3.94 -7.19
C THR A 205 0.00 -3.07 -5.99
N ALA A 206 0.39 -1.83 -6.22
CA ALA A 206 0.71 -0.88 -5.16
C ALA A 206 -0.54 -0.34 -4.48
N GLY A 207 -0.45 -0.02 -3.20
CA GLY A 207 -1.50 0.67 -2.47
C GLY A 207 -1.59 2.17 -2.81
N THR A 208 -2.72 2.78 -2.51
CA THR A 208 -3.00 4.21 -2.72
C THR A 208 -3.04 4.98 -1.41
N ALA A 209 -2.58 6.23 -1.41
CA ALA A 209 -2.65 7.14 -0.26
C ALA A 209 -3.66 8.26 -0.53
N ALA A 210 -4.66 8.40 0.36
CA ALA A 210 -5.68 9.44 0.25
C ALA A 210 -5.76 10.29 1.53
N VAL A 211 -5.23 11.52 1.46
CA VAL A 211 -5.31 12.48 2.56
C VAL A 211 -6.43 13.48 2.30
N ARG A 212 -7.47 13.47 3.12
CA ARG A 212 -8.59 14.42 3.00
C ARG A 212 -8.37 15.75 3.73
N GLY A 213 -7.25 15.87 4.47
CA GLY A 213 -6.91 17.09 5.20
C GLY A 213 -7.95 17.50 6.22
N LEU A 214 -8.29 18.81 6.27
CA LEU A 214 -9.31 19.36 7.14
C LEU A 214 -10.59 19.61 6.32
N VAL A 215 -11.65 18.85 6.61
CA VAL A 215 -12.96 18.96 5.97
C VAL A 215 -13.90 19.72 6.87
N LEU A 216 -14.29 20.94 6.46
CA LEU A 216 -15.23 21.78 7.18
C LEU A 216 -16.63 21.57 6.61
N SER A 217 -17.55 21.22 7.50
CA SER A 217 -18.97 20.98 7.15
C SER A 217 -19.86 21.58 8.25
N GLY A 218 -21.19 21.49 8.08
CA GLY A 218 -22.13 22.12 9.01
C GLY A 218 -22.42 23.58 8.67
N GLN A 219 -22.94 24.33 9.62
CA GLN A 219 -23.35 25.74 9.40
C GLN A 219 -22.22 26.71 9.75
N GLN A 220 -21.46 26.42 10.78
CA GLN A 220 -20.35 27.26 11.25
C GLN A 220 -19.21 26.36 11.76
N ALA A 221 -18.08 26.41 11.09
CA ALA A 221 -16.86 25.78 11.56
C ALA A 221 -15.67 26.73 11.46
N SER A 222 -14.76 26.66 12.43
CA SER A 222 -13.56 27.48 12.41
C SER A 222 -12.31 26.68 12.76
N VAL A 223 -11.20 27.07 12.18
CA VAL A 223 -9.86 26.50 12.43
C VAL A 223 -8.89 27.61 12.73
N LYS A 224 -8.18 27.50 13.84
CA LYS A 224 -7.06 28.37 14.18
C LYS A 224 -5.85 27.52 14.53
N VAL A 225 -4.80 27.63 13.74
CA VAL A 225 -3.52 26.95 14.00
C VAL A 225 -2.44 27.99 14.16
N THR A 226 -1.75 27.97 15.31
CA THR A 226 -0.75 29.01 15.63
C THR A 226 0.48 28.89 14.73
N ASN A 227 0.90 27.67 14.42
CA ASN A 227 2.05 27.38 13.58
C ASN A 227 1.58 26.75 12.24
N ASP A 228 2.20 25.63 11.87
CA ASP A 228 2.06 25.05 10.55
C ASP A 228 1.00 23.94 10.52
N ILE A 229 0.38 23.78 9.36
CA ILE A 229 -0.38 22.61 8.95
C ILE A 229 0.47 21.88 7.90
N ILE A 230 0.86 20.65 8.20
CA ILE A 230 1.65 19.79 7.30
C ILE A 230 0.82 18.57 6.91
N ILE A 231 0.66 18.35 5.62
CA ILE A 231 -0.13 17.24 5.08
C ILE A 231 0.71 16.51 4.02
N SER A 232 0.92 15.20 4.21
CA SER A 232 1.74 14.39 3.32
C SER A 232 1.03 13.08 2.95
N GLY A 233 0.91 12.80 1.66
CA GLY A 233 0.45 11.53 1.11
C GLY A 233 1.53 10.89 0.24
N ILE A 234 1.81 9.61 0.46
CA ILE A 234 2.83 8.84 -0.29
C ILE A 234 2.19 7.55 -0.80
N GLY A 235 2.11 7.38 -2.11
CA GLY A 235 1.68 6.14 -2.77
C GLY A 235 2.70 5.01 -2.63
N GLY A 236 2.23 3.78 -2.62
CA GLY A 236 3.07 2.60 -2.53
C GLY A 236 3.85 2.30 -3.82
N ARG A 237 4.90 1.52 -3.73
CA ARG A 237 5.69 1.07 -4.89
C ARG A 237 5.01 -0.12 -5.55
N GLY A 238 5.02 -0.19 -6.88
CA GLY A 238 4.62 -1.38 -7.66
C GLY A 238 5.58 -2.54 -7.45
N GLY A 239 5.05 -3.76 -7.51
CA GLY A 239 5.86 -4.97 -7.42
C GLY A 239 6.62 -5.25 -8.72
N ASN A 240 7.77 -5.89 -8.59
CA ASN A 240 8.57 -6.29 -9.74
C ASN A 240 8.00 -7.57 -10.37
N GLY A 241 8.08 -7.69 -11.68
CA GLY A 241 7.81 -8.94 -12.41
C GLY A 241 8.85 -10.03 -12.10
N GLY A 242 8.45 -11.29 -12.17
CA GLY A 242 9.31 -12.43 -11.94
C GLY A 242 10.30 -12.68 -13.06
N SER A 243 11.53 -12.97 -12.71
CA SER A 243 12.57 -13.34 -13.68
C SER A 243 12.60 -14.86 -13.89
N THR A 244 12.76 -15.31 -15.14
CA THR A 244 12.67 -16.72 -15.50
C THR A 244 13.52 -17.04 -16.74
N TYR A 245 13.69 -18.33 -17.05
CA TYR A 245 14.22 -18.85 -18.31
C TYR A 245 13.14 -19.06 -19.39
N GLY A 246 11.95 -18.56 -19.18
CA GLY A 246 10.82 -18.60 -20.08
C GLY A 246 10.14 -17.24 -20.18
N GLU A 247 8.83 -17.21 -20.08
CA GLU A 247 8.03 -15.98 -20.10
C GLU A 247 8.19 -15.20 -18.79
N ALA A 248 8.71 -13.98 -18.88
CA ALA A 248 8.91 -13.11 -17.73
C ALA A 248 7.59 -12.52 -17.24
N GLY A 249 7.45 -12.35 -15.92
CA GLY A 249 6.29 -11.71 -15.30
C GLY A 249 6.25 -10.18 -15.50
N LEU A 250 5.04 -9.62 -15.46
CA LEU A 250 4.79 -8.20 -15.62
C LEU A 250 5.10 -7.43 -14.33
N ALA A 251 5.61 -6.22 -14.48
CA ALA A 251 5.72 -5.26 -13.41
C ALA A 251 4.37 -4.59 -13.10
N ALA A 252 4.16 -4.15 -11.88
CA ALA A 252 2.98 -3.39 -11.51
C ALA A 252 3.24 -1.88 -11.39
N VAL A 253 2.22 -1.11 -11.71
CA VAL A 253 2.22 0.36 -11.62
C VAL A 253 2.37 0.81 -10.16
N GLY A 254 3.07 1.93 -9.93
CA GLY A 254 3.13 2.58 -8.62
C GLY A 254 1.78 3.11 -8.16
N GLY A 255 1.53 3.14 -6.85
CA GLY A 255 0.29 3.62 -6.26
C GLY A 255 0.12 5.14 -6.37
N ALA A 256 -1.12 5.58 -6.52
CA ALA A 256 -1.44 6.99 -6.54
C ALA A 256 -1.37 7.62 -5.13
N ALA A 257 -1.12 8.94 -5.07
CA ALA A 257 -1.23 9.73 -3.86
C ALA A 257 -2.08 10.97 -4.10
N GLU A 258 -3.03 11.22 -3.19
CA GLU A 258 -3.85 12.42 -3.19
C GLU A 258 -3.72 13.14 -1.84
N ALA A 259 -3.51 14.44 -1.86
CA ALA A 259 -3.48 15.28 -0.67
C ALA A 259 -4.35 16.52 -0.84
N TYR A 260 -5.41 16.60 -0.04
CA TYR A 260 -6.25 17.78 0.08
C TYR A 260 -5.94 18.51 1.39
N GLY A 261 -5.78 19.82 1.33
CA GLY A 261 -5.48 20.65 2.50
C GLY A 261 -6.75 21.02 3.26
N LEU A 262 -7.47 22.00 2.74
CA LEU A 262 -8.71 22.53 3.30
C LEU A 262 -9.86 22.28 2.34
N VAL A 263 -10.93 21.68 2.84
CA VAL A 263 -12.14 21.41 2.05
C VAL A 263 -13.36 21.99 2.76
N ALA A 264 -13.99 22.99 2.17
CA ALA A 264 -15.29 23.47 2.60
C ALA A 264 -16.38 22.66 1.87
N ALA A 265 -16.97 21.69 2.56
CA ALA A 265 -17.92 20.73 1.97
C ALA A 265 -19.39 21.08 2.20
N GLY A 266 -19.71 21.89 3.21
CA GLY A 266 -21.07 22.30 3.55
C GLY A 266 -21.42 23.70 3.04
N SER A 267 -22.68 24.12 3.21
CA SER A 267 -23.20 25.44 2.82
C SER A 267 -22.95 26.55 3.85
N GLY A 268 -22.13 26.28 4.87
CA GLY A 268 -21.88 27.19 5.98
C GLY A 268 -20.90 28.33 5.67
N VAL A 269 -20.61 29.09 6.74
CA VAL A 269 -19.58 30.14 6.74
C VAL A 269 -18.42 29.67 7.59
N TYR A 270 -17.26 29.59 7.01
CA TYR A 270 -16.06 29.03 7.63
C TYR A 270 -15.00 30.09 7.85
N SER A 271 -14.27 30.01 8.97
CA SER A 271 -13.14 30.89 9.28
C SER A 271 -11.90 30.04 9.53
N VAL A 272 -10.84 30.27 8.76
CA VAL A 272 -9.60 29.52 8.88
C VAL A 272 -8.41 30.45 8.98
N ASN A 273 -7.59 30.25 10.02
CA ASN A 273 -6.40 31.04 10.30
C ASN A 273 -5.22 30.13 10.66
N PHE A 274 -4.11 30.26 9.97
CA PHE A 274 -2.86 29.54 10.25
C PHE A 274 -1.64 30.34 9.72
N ALA A 275 -0.43 29.99 10.17
CA ALA A 275 0.78 30.56 9.61
C ALA A 275 1.04 29.95 8.22
N ASN A 276 1.38 28.66 8.16
CA ASN A 276 1.71 28.00 6.88
C ASN A 276 0.87 26.73 6.68
N LEU A 277 0.55 26.44 5.43
CA LEU A 277 0.00 25.18 4.99
C LEU A 277 0.94 24.56 3.95
N ALA A 278 1.53 23.42 4.28
CA ALA A 278 2.39 22.65 3.37
C ALA A 278 1.73 21.33 3.01
N LEU A 279 1.44 21.13 1.73
CA LEU A 279 0.90 19.89 1.19
C LEU A 279 1.92 19.23 0.29
N THR A 280 2.05 17.91 0.44
CA THR A 280 2.86 17.07 -0.44
C THR A 280 2.09 15.81 -0.82
N ALA A 281 1.97 15.53 -2.09
CA ALA A 281 1.53 14.24 -2.61
C ALA A 281 2.65 13.65 -3.48
N THR A 282 3.07 12.43 -3.19
CA THR A 282 4.11 11.73 -3.96
C THR A 282 3.58 10.39 -4.41
N GLY A 283 3.46 10.18 -5.72
CA GLY A 283 3.13 8.89 -6.31
C GLY A 283 4.24 7.85 -6.05
N GLY A 284 3.87 6.60 -5.93
CA GLY A 284 4.81 5.51 -5.74
C GLY A 284 5.61 5.19 -7.01
N TYR A 285 6.75 4.55 -6.86
CA TYR A 285 7.56 4.09 -8.00
C TYR A 285 6.88 2.91 -8.69
N GLY A 286 7.01 2.78 -10.02
CA GLY A 286 6.66 1.57 -10.75
C GLY A 286 7.61 0.42 -10.43
N GLY A 287 7.14 -0.81 -10.59
CA GLY A 287 7.97 -2.01 -10.46
C GLY A 287 8.90 -2.20 -11.66
N TYR A 288 9.96 -2.96 -11.49
CA TYR A 288 10.84 -3.37 -12.57
C TYR A 288 10.23 -4.56 -13.33
N GLY A 289 10.37 -4.58 -14.67
CA GLY A 289 9.99 -5.74 -15.48
C GLY A 289 10.80 -6.99 -15.11
N GLY A 290 10.22 -8.15 -15.32
CA GLY A 290 10.92 -9.44 -15.17
C GLY A 290 11.98 -9.61 -16.28
N ALA A 291 13.11 -10.24 -15.94
CA ALA A 291 14.12 -10.60 -16.91
C ALA A 291 13.83 -11.99 -17.47
N ALA A 292 13.79 -12.12 -18.79
CA ALA A 292 13.82 -13.40 -19.47
C ALA A 292 15.26 -13.80 -19.80
N GLN A 293 15.63 -15.04 -19.52
CA GLN A 293 16.91 -15.59 -19.95
C GLN A 293 16.67 -16.54 -21.13
N THR A 294 17.43 -16.36 -22.19
CA THR A 294 17.36 -17.27 -23.35
C THR A 294 18.01 -18.59 -22.98
N PHE A 295 17.31 -19.67 -23.25
CA PHE A 295 17.88 -21.01 -23.23
C PHE A 295 18.91 -21.09 -24.37
N GLN A 296 20.18 -21.39 -24.06
CA GLN A 296 21.11 -21.81 -25.12
C GLN A 296 20.64 -23.17 -25.63
N ALA A 297 19.93 -23.17 -26.76
CA ALA A 297 19.59 -24.39 -27.44
C ALA A 297 20.87 -25.18 -27.73
N ASP A 298 20.84 -26.48 -27.42
CA ASP A 298 21.87 -27.43 -27.81
C ASP A 298 22.15 -27.25 -29.30
N THR A 299 23.43 -27.18 -29.68
CA THR A 299 23.97 -26.78 -30.99
C THR A 299 23.43 -27.57 -32.19
N ASN A 300 22.47 -28.49 -31.98
CA ASN A 300 21.87 -29.34 -33.01
C ASN A 300 20.43 -28.98 -33.41
N ASN A 301 19.79 -27.96 -32.80
CA ASN A 301 18.44 -27.55 -33.19
C ASN A 301 18.37 -26.04 -33.36
N SER A 302 18.24 -25.60 -34.60
CA SER A 302 18.34 -24.19 -35.02
C SER A 302 17.09 -23.34 -34.77
N GLN A 303 16.20 -23.72 -33.86
CA GLN A 303 15.08 -22.92 -33.40
C GLN A 303 15.17 -22.76 -31.88
N GLY A 304 15.98 -21.79 -31.45
CA GLY A 304 15.89 -21.28 -30.07
C GLY A 304 14.62 -20.41 -29.94
N ASP A 305 13.73 -20.77 -29.02
CA ASP A 305 12.63 -19.88 -28.66
C ASP A 305 13.22 -18.62 -28.06
N MET A 306 12.91 -17.46 -28.62
CA MET A 306 13.30 -16.16 -28.08
C MET A 306 12.25 -15.72 -27.06
N TYR A 307 12.61 -15.73 -25.79
CA TYR A 307 11.79 -15.15 -24.74
C TYR A 307 12.18 -13.67 -24.54
N MET A 308 11.18 -12.81 -24.33
CA MET A 308 11.40 -11.39 -24.15
C MET A 308 11.23 -11.01 -22.68
N SER A 309 12.15 -10.17 -22.20
CA SER A 309 11.98 -9.46 -20.94
C SER A 309 10.79 -8.53 -21.01
N THR A 310 10.12 -8.31 -19.88
CA THR A 310 9.02 -7.35 -19.80
C THR A 310 9.51 -5.95 -19.47
N ASP A 311 8.76 -4.95 -19.92
CA ASP A 311 8.99 -3.56 -19.57
C ASP A 311 8.71 -3.30 -18.09
N GLY A 312 9.36 -2.28 -17.55
CA GLY A 312 9.00 -1.73 -16.25
C GLY A 312 7.65 -1.02 -16.30
N ALA A 313 6.97 -0.97 -15.18
CA ALA A 313 5.68 -0.29 -15.08
C ALA A 313 5.83 1.20 -14.76
N ASP A 314 4.80 1.98 -15.08
CA ASP A 314 4.74 3.40 -14.78
C ASP A 314 4.76 3.69 -13.27
N GLY A 315 5.23 4.86 -12.89
CA GLY A 315 5.07 5.39 -11.55
C GLY A 315 3.62 5.82 -11.29
N GLY A 316 3.23 5.87 -10.02
CA GLY A 316 1.92 6.32 -9.60
C GLY A 316 1.69 7.81 -9.83
N SER A 317 0.43 8.19 -10.04
CA SER A 317 0.02 9.59 -10.13
C SER A 317 0.05 10.29 -8.76
N ALA A 318 0.15 11.62 -8.77
CA ALA A 318 0.02 12.42 -7.57
C ALA A 318 -0.87 13.64 -7.83
N ALA A 319 -1.74 13.96 -6.85
CA ALA A 319 -2.55 15.16 -6.86
C ALA A 319 -2.48 15.87 -5.51
N SER A 320 -2.23 17.17 -5.51
CA SER A 320 -2.18 17.99 -4.30
C SER A 320 -3.01 19.26 -4.49
N VAL A 321 -4.03 19.44 -3.63
CA VAL A 321 -4.98 20.55 -3.71
C VAL A 321 -5.04 21.28 -2.38
N GLY A 322 -4.50 22.51 -2.34
CA GLY A 322 -4.40 23.31 -1.11
C GLY A 322 -5.76 23.70 -0.54
N LEU A 323 -6.70 24.12 -1.39
CA LEU A 323 -8.02 24.63 -0.98
C LEU A 323 -9.10 24.20 -1.96
N THR A 324 -10.20 23.66 -1.45
CA THR A 324 -11.41 23.37 -2.19
C THR A 324 -12.63 23.96 -1.50
N ILE A 325 -13.43 24.74 -2.21
CA ILE A 325 -14.73 25.21 -1.74
C ILE A 325 -15.79 24.62 -2.65
N GLN A 326 -16.54 23.64 -2.14
CA GLN A 326 -17.63 23.00 -2.87
C GLN A 326 -18.92 23.79 -2.75
N ASN A 327 -19.24 24.22 -1.50
CA ASN A 327 -20.41 25.04 -1.18
C ASN A 327 -20.05 25.96 0.00
N GLY A 328 -20.83 27.04 0.20
CA GLY A 328 -20.61 27.96 1.30
C GLY A 328 -19.56 29.05 1.02
N SER A 329 -19.05 29.65 2.06
CA SER A 329 -18.01 30.67 2.01
C SER A 329 -16.92 30.42 3.04
N MET A 330 -15.69 30.83 2.72
CA MET A 330 -14.55 30.71 3.63
C MET A 330 -13.78 32.02 3.73
N GLN A 331 -13.56 32.49 4.95
CA GLN A 331 -12.61 33.54 5.26
C GLN A 331 -11.28 32.88 5.64
N LEU A 332 -10.26 33.09 4.84
CA LEU A 332 -8.94 32.49 5.02
C LEU A 332 -7.92 33.56 5.35
N THR A 333 -7.16 33.34 6.43
CA THR A 333 -5.98 34.12 6.79
C THR A 333 -4.78 33.19 6.90
N ALA A 334 -3.78 33.39 6.07
CA ALA A 334 -2.57 32.56 6.03
C ALA A 334 -1.36 33.43 5.62
N GLU A 335 -0.16 33.07 6.11
CA GLU A 335 1.09 33.66 5.64
C GLU A 335 1.53 33.01 4.32
N ALA A 336 1.49 31.67 4.26
CA ALA A 336 1.82 30.94 3.05
C ALA A 336 1.00 29.64 2.87
N ILE A 337 0.74 29.28 1.61
CA ILE A 337 0.20 27.99 1.20
C ILE A 337 1.12 27.44 0.13
N SER A 338 1.68 26.25 0.39
CA SER A 338 2.45 25.49 -0.60
C SER A 338 1.79 24.15 -0.89
N SER A 339 1.75 23.78 -2.17
CA SER A 339 1.13 22.54 -2.62
C SER A 339 2.02 21.91 -3.67
N THR A 340 2.52 20.70 -3.40
CA THR A 340 3.44 19.98 -4.28
C THR A 340 2.86 18.61 -4.62
N ALA A 341 2.79 18.29 -5.90
CA ALA A 341 2.47 16.97 -6.38
C ALA A 341 3.62 16.44 -7.24
N ALA A 342 4.16 15.29 -6.89
CA ALA A 342 5.22 14.63 -7.62
C ALA A 342 4.78 13.21 -8.00
N GLY A 343 4.61 12.93 -9.28
CA GLY A 343 4.39 11.57 -9.77
C GLY A 343 5.57 10.66 -9.43
N GLY A 344 5.31 9.39 -9.26
CA GLY A 344 6.35 8.40 -9.08
C GLY A 344 7.16 8.19 -10.37
N THR A 345 8.36 7.67 -10.25
CA THR A 345 9.17 7.31 -11.42
C THR A 345 8.80 5.93 -11.93
N ALA A 346 8.87 5.70 -13.23
CA ALA A 346 8.71 4.39 -13.82
C ALA A 346 9.83 3.43 -13.37
N GLY A 347 9.50 2.14 -13.30
CA GLY A 347 10.48 1.08 -13.15
C GLY A 347 11.30 0.87 -14.43
N GLY A 348 12.46 0.28 -14.31
CA GLY A 348 13.26 -0.14 -15.46
C GLY A 348 12.75 -1.43 -16.09
N ALA A 349 13.02 -1.64 -17.38
CA ALA A 349 12.79 -2.93 -18.01
C ALA A 349 13.67 -4.02 -17.38
N GLY A 350 13.22 -5.27 -17.46
CA GLY A 350 14.04 -6.44 -17.17
C GLY A 350 15.28 -6.44 -18.08
N ARG A 351 16.38 -6.97 -17.60
CA ARG A 351 17.60 -7.10 -18.42
C ARG A 351 17.65 -8.48 -19.02
N ASP A 352 17.77 -8.54 -20.34
CA ASP A 352 18.15 -9.77 -21.01
C ASP A 352 19.63 -10.03 -20.71
N ASN A 353 19.90 -11.15 -20.06
CA ASN A 353 21.28 -11.62 -19.95
C ASN A 353 21.56 -12.49 -21.20
N ASN A 354 22.11 -11.85 -22.23
CA ASN A 354 22.70 -12.53 -23.40
C ASN A 354 24.05 -13.16 -23.06
#